data_7e56101e90e2e16b8dc1b33ae219ee81
#
_entry.id   7e56101e90e2e16b8dc1b33ae219ee81
#
_cell.length_a   1.000
_cell.length_b   1.000
_cell.length_c   1.000
_cell.angle_alpha   90.00
_cell.angle_beta   90.00
_cell.angle_gamma   90.00
#
_symmetry.space_group_name_H-M   'P 1'
#
loop_
_entity.id
_entity.type
_entity.pdbx_description
1 polymer ?
#
loop_
_entity_poly.entity_id
_entity_poly.type
_entity_poly.pdbx_seq_one_letter_code
_entity_poly.pdbx_strand_id
1 'polypeptide(L)'
;MSSAADVVRSYLADSGQPWDEPSAGTFSVELPGERKLKTSCSLAVRDHSLVFNAFVVRHPDENHDGVHRWLLERNARLSGVAFAIDQVGDIYLVGRLPLHAVTPAEVDRLLGVVLDTADSSFNPILELGFSTAIRREWAWRLARGESTRNLAAFTHLRPESGQPIEAESPGRNDRPAGEGGPPTRPVR
;
A
#
# COMPACT_ATOMS: atom_id res chain seq x y z
N MET A 1 12.56 -5.34 -34.20
CA MET A 1 11.43 -4.95 -33.33
C MET A 1 12.02 -4.79 -31.93
N SER A 2 11.84 -3.64 -31.30
CA SER A 2 12.31 -3.43 -29.94
C SER A 2 11.58 -4.38 -28.99
N SER A 3 12.28 -4.96 -28.02
CA SER A 3 11.66 -5.78 -26.99
C SER A 3 10.82 -4.91 -26.04
N ALA A 4 9.87 -5.52 -25.31
CA ALA A 4 9.11 -4.80 -24.29
C ALA A 4 10.03 -4.16 -23.23
N ALA A 5 11.15 -4.83 -22.89
CA ALA A 5 12.15 -4.28 -21.97
C ALA A 5 12.83 -3.03 -22.55
N ASP A 6 13.13 -3.02 -23.86
CA ASP A 6 13.73 -1.84 -24.52
C ASP A 6 12.75 -0.67 -24.53
N VAL A 7 11.46 -0.93 -24.76
CA VAL A 7 10.41 0.10 -24.71
C VAL A 7 10.33 0.73 -23.33
N VAL A 8 10.26 -0.09 -22.27
CA VAL A 8 10.20 0.40 -20.87
C VAL A 8 11.47 1.18 -20.53
N ARG A 9 12.65 0.65 -20.86
CA ARG A 9 13.94 1.32 -20.60
C ARG A 9 14.03 2.68 -21.27
N SER A 10 13.68 2.74 -22.56
CA SER A 10 13.69 4.00 -23.31
C SER A 10 12.73 5.02 -22.72
N TYR A 11 11.50 4.59 -22.40
CA TYR A 11 10.52 5.46 -21.78
C TYR A 11 11.02 6.02 -20.45
N LEU A 12 11.55 5.16 -19.56
CA LEU A 12 12.05 5.59 -18.25
C LEU A 12 13.25 6.55 -18.37
N ALA A 13 14.14 6.30 -19.33
CA ALA A 13 15.27 7.21 -19.60
C ALA A 13 14.80 8.61 -20.01
N ASP A 14 13.70 8.72 -20.76
CA ASP A 14 13.14 9.97 -21.24
C ASP A 14 12.18 10.64 -20.23
N SER A 15 11.67 9.89 -19.23
CA SER A 15 10.64 10.37 -18.31
C SER A 15 11.11 11.40 -17.28
N GLY A 16 12.43 11.51 -17.08
CA GLY A 16 13.02 12.38 -16.04
C GLY A 16 12.78 11.91 -14.60
N GLN A 17 12.12 10.76 -14.39
CA GLN A 17 11.91 10.17 -13.05
C GLN A 17 13.16 9.41 -12.60
N PRO A 18 13.46 9.34 -11.30
CA PRO A 18 14.50 8.45 -10.79
C PRO A 18 14.10 6.97 -11.05
N TRP A 19 14.97 6.24 -11.72
CA TRP A 19 14.75 4.83 -12.00
C TRP A 19 16.06 4.03 -12.00
N ASP A 20 15.93 2.71 -11.88
CA ASP A 20 17.04 1.75 -11.93
C ASP A 20 16.57 0.45 -12.59
N GLU A 21 17.51 -0.34 -13.11
CA GLU A 21 17.29 -1.68 -13.64
C GLU A 21 18.13 -2.70 -12.83
N PRO A 22 17.64 -3.15 -11.66
CA PRO A 22 18.39 -4.04 -10.78
C PRO A 22 18.68 -5.41 -11.39
N SER A 23 17.89 -5.83 -12.39
CA SER A 23 18.16 -7.00 -13.20
C SER A 23 17.53 -6.83 -14.59
N ALA A 24 18.04 -7.55 -15.59
CA ALA A 24 17.57 -7.44 -16.95
C ALA A 24 16.04 -7.58 -17.05
N GLY A 25 15.37 -6.55 -17.59
CA GLY A 25 13.92 -6.50 -17.75
C GLY A 25 13.14 -6.28 -16.45
N THR A 26 13.80 -5.95 -15.36
CA THR A 26 13.16 -5.54 -14.10
C THR A 26 13.60 -4.13 -13.76
N PHE A 27 12.65 -3.23 -13.63
CA PHE A 27 12.86 -1.81 -13.42
C PHE A 27 12.24 -1.37 -12.10
N SER A 28 12.86 -0.40 -11.44
CA SER A 28 12.31 0.31 -10.30
C SER A 28 12.23 1.78 -10.65
N VAL A 29 11.09 2.41 -10.39
CA VAL A 29 10.88 3.84 -10.63
C VAL A 29 10.25 4.48 -9.41
N GLU A 30 10.69 5.69 -9.06
CA GLU A 30 10.08 6.51 -8.00
C GLU A 30 9.17 7.57 -8.64
N LEU A 31 7.88 7.50 -8.31
CA LEU A 31 6.87 8.44 -8.80
C LEU A 31 6.59 9.48 -7.71
N PRO A 32 6.76 10.79 -7.99
CA PRO A 32 6.50 11.85 -7.01
C PRO A 32 5.00 12.08 -6.84
N GLY A 33 4.51 12.14 -5.60
CA GLY A 33 3.13 12.45 -5.27
C GLY A 33 2.98 13.65 -4.35
N GLU A 34 1.77 14.07 -4.09
CA GLU A 34 1.44 15.22 -3.23
C GLU A 34 1.13 14.77 -1.79
N ARG A 35 0.30 13.75 -1.61
CA ARG A 35 -0.11 13.18 -0.31
C ARG A 35 0.87 12.13 0.15
N LYS A 36 1.23 11.24 -0.75
CA LYS A 36 2.31 10.28 -0.59
C LYS A 36 3.53 10.80 -1.35
N LEU A 37 4.50 11.40 -0.66
CA LEU A 37 5.63 12.12 -1.26
C LEU A 37 6.30 11.38 -2.41
N LYS A 38 6.36 10.04 -2.35
CA LYS A 38 6.86 9.19 -3.42
C LYS A 38 6.21 7.80 -3.39
N THR A 39 6.00 7.24 -4.55
CA THR A 39 5.53 5.87 -4.74
C THR A 39 6.58 5.08 -5.51
N SER A 40 7.15 4.07 -4.86
CA SER A 40 8.08 3.15 -5.53
C SER A 40 7.27 2.13 -6.30
N CYS A 41 7.51 2.03 -7.61
CA CYS A 41 6.88 1.09 -8.51
C CYS A 41 7.92 0.19 -9.16
N SER A 42 7.73 -1.12 -9.08
CA SER A 42 8.51 -2.12 -9.80
C SER A 42 7.77 -2.54 -11.06
N LEU A 43 8.49 -2.60 -12.17
CA LEU A 43 8.02 -3.08 -13.47
C LEU A 43 8.89 -4.28 -13.87
N ALA A 44 8.28 -5.41 -14.22
CA ALA A 44 9.03 -6.61 -14.57
C ALA A 44 8.47 -7.24 -15.85
N VAL A 45 9.29 -7.32 -16.88
CA VAL A 45 8.99 -8.05 -18.11
C VAL A 45 9.07 -9.55 -17.83
N ARG A 46 7.97 -10.26 -18.03
CA ARG A 46 7.83 -11.72 -17.89
C ARG A 46 7.47 -12.33 -19.24
N ASP A 47 7.36 -13.65 -19.31
CA ASP A 47 7.16 -14.38 -20.57
C ASP A 47 5.99 -13.88 -21.42
N HIS A 48 4.90 -13.42 -20.79
CA HIS A 48 3.68 -13.02 -21.50
C HIS A 48 3.17 -11.63 -21.17
N SER A 49 3.76 -10.97 -20.17
CA SER A 49 3.27 -9.67 -19.70
C SER A 49 4.34 -8.83 -19.02
N LEU A 50 4.18 -7.54 -19.06
CA LEU A 50 4.78 -6.59 -18.13
C LEU A 50 3.93 -6.62 -16.85
N VAL A 51 4.52 -7.08 -15.76
CA VAL A 51 3.90 -7.07 -14.42
C VAL A 51 4.39 -5.85 -13.68
N PHE A 52 3.51 -5.19 -12.94
CA PHE A 52 3.92 -4.08 -12.09
C PHE A 52 3.36 -4.24 -10.68
N ASN A 53 4.09 -3.65 -9.74
CA ASN A 53 3.80 -3.66 -8.33
C ASN A 53 4.26 -2.34 -7.72
N ALA A 54 3.36 -1.62 -7.06
CA ALA A 54 3.67 -0.36 -6.41
C ALA A 54 3.25 -0.40 -4.94
N PHE A 55 4.17 -0.15 -4.02
CA PHE A 55 3.89 -0.11 -2.60
C PHE A 55 3.07 1.12 -2.23
N VAL A 56 1.94 0.91 -1.55
CA VAL A 56 1.04 1.98 -1.13
C VAL A 56 1.22 2.29 0.36
N VAL A 57 0.91 1.34 1.23
CA VAL A 57 0.95 1.50 2.69
C VAL A 57 1.32 0.15 3.32
N ARG A 58 2.05 0.19 4.42
CA ARG A 58 2.30 -1.00 5.25
C ARG A 58 1.00 -1.55 5.83
N HIS A 59 1.07 -2.74 6.39
CA HIS A 59 -0.03 -3.37 7.14
C HIS A 59 -0.69 -2.36 8.10
N PRO A 60 -2.01 -2.15 8.00
CA PRO A 60 -2.76 -1.30 8.91
C PRO A 60 -2.63 -1.76 10.36
N ASP A 61 -2.62 -0.82 11.31
CA ASP A 61 -2.55 -1.15 12.75
C ASP A 61 -3.91 -1.55 13.31
N GLU A 62 -5.01 -1.11 12.68
CA GLU A 62 -6.39 -1.26 13.16
C GLU A 62 -7.39 -1.34 12.00
N ASN A 63 -8.66 -1.68 12.30
CA ASN A 63 -9.80 -1.65 11.37
C ASN A 63 -9.53 -2.37 10.03
N HIS A 64 -8.89 -3.54 10.09
CA HIS A 64 -8.50 -4.31 8.89
C HIS A 64 -9.69 -4.57 7.95
N ASP A 65 -10.85 -4.97 8.51
CA ASP A 65 -12.05 -5.26 7.71
C ASP A 65 -12.56 -4.00 6.98
N GLY A 66 -12.53 -2.85 7.64
CA GLY A 66 -12.90 -1.56 7.04
C GLY A 66 -11.95 -1.16 5.92
N VAL A 67 -10.63 -1.32 6.13
CA VAL A 67 -9.62 -1.07 5.10
C VAL A 67 -9.82 -2.02 3.91
N HIS A 68 -9.93 -3.33 4.15
CA HIS A 68 -10.08 -4.32 3.07
C HIS A 68 -11.37 -4.08 2.26
N ARG A 69 -12.48 -3.77 2.93
CA ARG A 69 -13.74 -3.40 2.26
C ARG A 69 -13.55 -2.19 1.36
N TRP A 70 -12.90 -1.14 1.88
CA TRP A 70 -12.63 0.08 1.12
C TRP A 70 -11.78 -0.20 -0.13
N LEU A 71 -10.72 -1.03 0.00
CA LEU A 71 -9.87 -1.43 -1.12
C LEU A 71 -10.67 -2.18 -2.20
N LEU A 72 -11.55 -3.12 -1.81
CA LEU A 72 -12.37 -3.89 -2.73
C LEU A 72 -13.42 -3.02 -3.44
N GLU A 73 -14.07 -2.11 -2.72
CA GLU A 73 -15.00 -1.15 -3.31
C GLU A 73 -14.30 -0.20 -4.29
N ARG A 74 -13.07 0.19 -3.98
CA ARG A 74 -12.24 1.01 -4.87
C ARG A 74 -11.84 0.24 -6.12
N ASN A 75 -11.44 -1.02 -5.99
CA ASN A 75 -11.09 -1.90 -7.12
C ASN A 75 -12.21 -2.01 -8.15
N ALA A 76 -13.47 -1.99 -7.74
CA ALA A 76 -14.61 -2.03 -8.66
C ALA A 76 -14.67 -0.83 -9.64
N ARG A 77 -13.93 0.24 -9.36
CA ARG A 77 -13.90 1.48 -10.16
C ARG A 77 -12.56 1.69 -10.87
N LEU A 78 -11.54 0.90 -10.54
CA LEU A 78 -10.21 1.00 -11.14
C LEU A 78 -10.15 0.24 -12.47
N SER A 79 -9.31 0.71 -13.38
CA SER A 79 -9.05 0.06 -14.65
C SER A 79 -7.55 -0.14 -14.85
N GLY A 80 -7.16 -1.37 -15.14
CA GLY A 80 -5.75 -1.75 -15.39
C GLY A 80 -4.90 -1.93 -14.15
N VAL A 81 -5.36 -1.48 -12.96
CA VAL A 81 -4.71 -1.65 -11.68
C VAL A 81 -5.70 -2.18 -10.64
N ALA A 82 -5.21 -2.84 -9.61
CA ALA A 82 -6.02 -3.26 -8.46
C ALA A 82 -5.19 -3.20 -7.19
N PHE A 83 -5.84 -2.91 -6.06
CA PHE A 83 -5.23 -3.10 -4.75
C PHE A 83 -5.10 -4.58 -4.44
N ALA A 84 -3.97 -4.94 -3.86
CA ALA A 84 -3.68 -6.27 -3.32
C ALA A 84 -3.00 -6.11 -1.96
N ILE A 85 -3.07 -7.16 -1.16
CA ILE A 85 -2.31 -7.29 0.08
C ILE A 85 -1.33 -8.45 -0.07
N ASP A 86 -0.15 -8.34 0.50
CA ASP A 86 0.82 -9.43 0.56
C ASP A 86 0.62 -10.32 1.81
N GLN A 87 1.52 -11.26 2.02
CA GLN A 87 1.43 -12.22 3.13
C GLN A 87 1.58 -11.58 4.53
N VAL A 88 2.21 -10.40 4.60
CA VAL A 88 2.34 -9.64 5.86
C VAL A 88 1.27 -8.58 6.02
N GLY A 89 0.39 -8.42 5.01
CA GLY A 89 -0.73 -7.48 5.03
C GLY A 89 -0.40 -6.09 4.47
N ASP A 90 0.78 -5.89 3.91
CA ASP A 90 1.14 -4.65 3.24
C ASP A 90 0.31 -4.45 1.98
N ILE A 91 -0.08 -3.21 1.72
CA ILE A 91 -0.98 -2.83 0.63
C ILE A 91 -0.18 -2.37 -0.58
N TYR A 92 -0.50 -2.95 -1.73
CA TYR A 92 0.10 -2.67 -3.02
C TYR A 92 -0.95 -2.34 -4.08
N LEU A 93 -0.55 -1.62 -5.11
CA LEU A 93 -1.21 -1.60 -6.41
C LEU A 93 -0.49 -2.57 -7.33
N VAL A 94 -1.25 -3.44 -7.97
CA VAL A 94 -0.73 -4.46 -8.88
C VAL A 94 -1.47 -4.43 -10.21
N GLY A 95 -0.83 -4.94 -11.25
CA GLY A 95 -1.48 -5.15 -12.53
C GLY A 95 -0.55 -5.78 -13.55
N ARG A 96 -1.09 -5.99 -14.75
CA ARG A 96 -0.38 -6.64 -15.86
C ARG A 96 -0.78 -6.01 -17.17
N LEU A 97 0.20 -5.84 -18.06
CA LEU A 97 0.00 -5.41 -19.44
C LEU A 97 0.56 -6.50 -20.37
N PRO A 98 -0.23 -7.04 -21.31
CA PRO A 98 0.28 -8.00 -22.28
C PRO A 98 1.47 -7.42 -23.07
N LEU A 99 2.49 -8.23 -23.37
CA LEU A 99 3.71 -7.72 -24.01
C LEU A 99 3.46 -7.00 -25.33
N HIS A 100 2.47 -7.45 -26.12
CA HIS A 100 2.12 -6.82 -27.38
C HIS A 100 1.51 -5.42 -27.23
N ALA A 101 0.99 -5.10 -26.03
CA ALA A 101 0.43 -3.79 -25.71
C ALA A 101 1.45 -2.84 -25.05
N VAL A 102 2.69 -3.30 -24.81
CA VAL A 102 3.73 -2.46 -24.21
C VAL A 102 4.22 -1.46 -25.24
N THR A 103 3.75 -0.24 -25.12
CA THR A 103 4.17 0.93 -25.89
C THR A 103 4.55 2.06 -24.94
N PRO A 104 5.34 3.06 -25.36
CA PRO A 104 5.65 4.21 -24.50
C PRO A 104 4.39 4.88 -23.92
N ALA A 105 3.36 5.06 -24.73
CA ALA A 105 2.09 5.67 -24.31
C ALA A 105 1.35 4.83 -23.27
N GLU A 106 1.36 3.49 -23.37
CA GLU A 106 0.74 2.62 -22.38
C GLU A 106 1.55 2.55 -21.09
N VAL A 107 2.88 2.61 -21.14
CA VAL A 107 3.73 2.69 -19.94
C VAL A 107 3.48 4.02 -19.20
N ASP A 108 3.42 5.13 -19.95
CA ASP A 108 3.08 6.46 -19.41
C ASP A 108 1.71 6.45 -18.71
N ARG A 109 0.68 5.99 -19.43
CA ARG A 109 -0.68 5.88 -18.90
C ARG A 109 -0.72 5.02 -17.64
N LEU A 110 -0.02 3.88 -17.65
CA LEU A 110 0.05 2.95 -16.51
C LEU A 110 0.66 3.62 -15.28
N LEU A 111 1.83 4.24 -15.43
CA LEU A 111 2.51 4.91 -14.32
C LEU A 111 1.70 6.11 -13.80
N GLY A 112 1.02 6.83 -14.68
CA GLY A 112 0.08 7.89 -14.29
C GLY A 112 -1.07 7.37 -13.45
N VAL A 113 -1.71 6.26 -13.84
CA VAL A 113 -2.79 5.62 -13.07
C VAL A 113 -2.28 5.11 -11.72
N VAL A 114 -1.09 4.50 -11.69
CA VAL A 114 -0.46 4.03 -10.44
C VAL A 114 -0.24 5.21 -9.50
N LEU A 115 0.36 6.30 -9.99
CA LEU A 115 0.64 7.48 -9.20
C LEU A 115 -0.64 8.10 -8.64
N ASP A 116 -1.62 8.40 -9.51
CA ASP A 116 -2.89 9.02 -9.10
C ASP A 116 -3.64 8.15 -8.07
N THR A 117 -3.72 6.84 -8.33
CA THR A 117 -4.42 5.91 -7.43
C THR A 117 -3.70 5.78 -6.09
N ALA A 118 -2.37 5.63 -6.08
CA ALA A 118 -1.60 5.53 -4.85
C ALA A 118 -1.70 6.82 -4.02
N ASP A 119 -1.53 7.98 -4.65
CA ASP A 119 -1.55 9.28 -3.99
C ASP A 119 -2.95 9.62 -3.45
N SER A 120 -4.00 9.46 -4.27
CA SER A 120 -5.38 9.75 -3.86
C SER A 120 -5.91 8.81 -2.76
N SER A 121 -5.38 7.59 -2.68
CA SER A 121 -5.80 6.57 -1.71
C SER A 121 -5.02 6.61 -0.40
N PHE A 122 -3.87 7.28 -0.36
CA PHE A 122 -2.97 7.26 0.77
C PHE A 122 -3.62 7.75 2.06
N ASN A 123 -4.15 8.98 2.07
CA ASN A 123 -4.79 9.54 3.26
C ASN A 123 -6.04 8.77 3.71
N PRO A 124 -6.98 8.37 2.84
CA PRO A 124 -8.11 7.51 3.22
C PRO A 124 -7.69 6.20 3.90
N ILE A 125 -6.65 5.52 3.39
CA ILE A 125 -6.15 4.30 4.01
C ILE A 125 -5.52 4.58 5.37
N LEU A 126 -4.74 5.67 5.50
CA LEU A 126 -4.15 6.08 6.78
C LEU A 126 -5.23 6.42 7.81
N GLU A 127 -6.29 7.11 7.41
CA GLU A 127 -7.40 7.45 8.29
C GLU A 127 -8.15 6.22 8.79
N LEU A 128 -8.40 5.24 7.91
CA LEU A 128 -9.08 4.01 8.26
C LEU A 128 -8.23 3.07 9.13
N GLY A 129 -6.96 2.92 8.79
CA GLY A 129 -6.11 1.87 9.35
C GLY A 129 -5.11 2.33 10.41
N PHE A 130 -5.03 3.65 10.71
CA PHE A 130 -4.01 4.22 11.60
C PHE A 130 -4.54 5.40 12.43
N SER A 131 -5.85 5.55 12.59
CA SER A 131 -6.44 6.72 13.26
C SER A 131 -5.96 6.89 14.69
N THR A 132 -5.81 5.79 15.43
CA THR A 132 -5.27 5.79 16.80
C THR A 132 -3.80 6.27 16.83
N ALA A 133 -2.98 5.80 15.89
CA ALA A 133 -1.59 6.24 15.78
C ALA A 133 -1.50 7.72 15.42
N ILE A 134 -2.35 8.20 14.50
CA ILE A 134 -2.42 9.62 14.10
C ILE A 134 -2.82 10.49 15.31
N ARG A 135 -3.84 10.11 16.07
CA ARG A 135 -4.25 10.85 17.29
C ARG A 135 -3.14 10.90 18.33
N ARG A 136 -2.42 9.78 18.52
CA ARG A 136 -1.27 9.71 19.43
C ARG A 136 -0.14 10.64 19.00
N GLU A 137 0.16 10.67 17.71
CA GLU A 137 1.17 11.58 17.13
C GLU A 137 0.76 13.04 17.30
N TRP A 138 -0.52 13.40 17.09
CA TRP A 138 -1.05 14.74 17.38
C TRP A 138 -0.80 15.14 18.83
N ALA A 139 -1.20 14.29 19.79
CA ALA A 139 -1.05 14.58 21.22
C ALA A 139 0.41 14.76 21.60
N TRP A 140 1.29 13.90 21.08
CA TRP A 140 2.72 13.96 21.37
C TRP A 140 3.38 15.25 20.85
N ARG A 141 3.07 15.65 19.60
CA ARG A 141 3.59 16.88 19.01
C ARG A 141 3.08 18.14 19.72
N LEU A 142 1.79 18.18 20.03
CA LEU A 142 1.21 19.30 20.77
C LEU A 142 1.84 19.46 22.16
N ALA A 143 2.06 18.35 22.89
CA ALA A 143 2.69 18.38 24.22
C ALA A 143 4.14 18.90 24.18
N ARG A 144 4.85 18.74 23.05
CA ARG A 144 6.25 19.16 22.87
C ARG A 144 6.42 20.45 22.08
N GLY A 145 5.34 21.05 21.61
CA GLY A 145 5.40 22.25 20.77
C GLY A 145 6.04 22.02 19.41
N GLU A 146 6.01 20.76 18.90
CA GLU A 146 6.59 20.42 17.62
C GLU A 146 5.65 20.73 16.43
N SER A 147 6.24 20.88 15.23
CA SER A 147 5.47 21.13 14.02
C SER A 147 4.48 20.01 13.71
N THR A 148 3.23 20.39 13.42
CA THR A 148 2.13 19.48 13.05
C THR A 148 1.83 19.50 11.56
N ARG A 149 2.70 20.05 10.71
CA ARG A 149 2.46 20.19 9.26
C ARG A 149 2.19 18.86 8.56
N ASN A 150 2.90 17.80 8.96
CA ASN A 150 2.70 16.45 8.43
C ASN A 150 1.36 15.82 8.80
N LEU A 151 0.63 16.38 9.77
CA LEU A 151 -0.68 15.94 10.21
C LEU A 151 -1.82 16.83 9.68
N ALA A 152 -1.51 17.82 8.85
CA ALA A 152 -2.50 18.79 8.35
C ALA A 152 -3.69 18.14 7.63
N ALA A 153 -3.47 17.04 6.92
CA ALA A 153 -4.53 16.26 6.26
C ALA A 153 -5.51 15.59 7.25
N PHE A 154 -5.12 15.44 8.53
CA PHE A 154 -5.87 14.73 9.58
C PHE A 154 -6.27 15.66 10.73
N THR A 155 -6.54 16.93 10.45
CA THR A 155 -6.88 17.93 11.48
C THR A 155 -8.12 17.54 12.29
N HIS A 156 -9.09 16.85 11.68
CA HIS A 156 -10.29 16.35 12.33
C HIS A 156 -10.02 15.22 13.34
N LEU A 157 -8.87 14.57 13.28
CA LEU A 157 -8.41 13.58 14.28
C LEU A 157 -7.62 14.20 15.42
N ARG A 158 -7.43 15.52 15.43
CA ARG A 158 -6.74 16.22 16.52
C ARG A 158 -7.50 16.03 17.83
N PRO A 159 -6.86 15.55 18.91
CA PRO A 159 -7.48 15.44 20.22
C PRO A 159 -7.94 16.81 20.75
N GLU A 160 -9.14 16.88 21.33
CA GLU A 160 -9.55 18.03 22.10
C GLU A 160 -8.67 18.13 23.35
N SER A 161 -8.33 19.38 23.74
CA SER A 161 -7.45 19.63 24.88
C SER A 161 -8.05 19.03 26.16
N GLY A 162 -7.48 17.95 26.68
CA GLY A 162 -7.86 17.33 27.93
C GLY A 162 -8.51 15.96 27.87
N GLN A 163 -8.74 15.35 26.69
CA GLN A 163 -9.21 13.97 26.61
C GLN A 163 -8.03 12.98 26.69
N PRO A 164 -8.06 12.02 27.64
CA PRO A 164 -7.12 10.90 27.64
C PRO A 164 -7.33 10.07 26.37
N ILE A 165 -6.25 9.70 25.69
CA ILE A 165 -6.32 8.73 24.60
C ILE A 165 -6.59 7.38 25.25
N GLU A 166 -7.82 6.86 25.15
CA GLU A 166 -8.12 5.49 25.54
C GLU A 166 -7.27 4.55 24.70
N ALA A 167 -6.29 3.93 25.37
CA ALA A 167 -5.58 2.79 24.80
C ALA A 167 -6.55 1.61 24.84
N GLU A 168 -7.17 1.27 23.71
CA GLU A 168 -7.81 -0.04 23.57
C GLU A 168 -6.76 -1.11 23.91
N SER A 169 -7.00 -1.81 25.02
CA SER A 169 -6.20 -2.96 25.43
C SER A 169 -6.27 -4.01 24.31
N PRO A 170 -5.15 -4.63 23.91
CA PRO A 170 -5.18 -5.71 22.94
C PRO A 170 -6.12 -6.81 23.47
N GLY A 171 -7.11 -7.18 22.69
CA GLY A 171 -8.16 -8.14 23.02
C GLY A 171 -7.57 -9.39 23.65
N ARG A 172 -8.01 -9.66 24.88
CA ARG A 172 -7.70 -10.86 25.64
C ARG A 172 -8.20 -12.06 24.83
N ASN A 173 -7.28 -12.81 24.28
CA ASN A 173 -7.56 -14.05 23.57
C ASN A 173 -8.00 -15.09 24.62
N ASP A 174 -9.31 -15.11 24.96
CA ASP A 174 -9.91 -16.16 25.78
C ASP A 174 -9.95 -17.46 24.94
N ARG A 175 -8.86 -18.22 25.03
CA ARG A 175 -8.90 -19.64 24.69
C ARG A 175 -9.63 -20.36 25.81
N PRO A 176 -10.74 -21.07 25.53
CA PRO A 176 -11.29 -21.98 26.51
C PRO A 176 -10.28 -23.12 26.73
N ALA A 177 -9.96 -23.36 27.97
CA ALA A 177 -9.16 -24.51 28.42
C ALA A 177 -9.94 -25.80 28.09
N GLY A 178 -9.55 -26.47 27.02
CA GLY A 178 -10.05 -27.80 26.67
C GLY A 178 -9.37 -28.84 27.54
N GLU A 179 -10.11 -29.45 28.42
CA GLU A 179 -9.75 -30.67 29.12
C GLU A 179 -9.62 -31.81 28.06
N GLY A 180 -8.41 -32.23 27.81
CA GLY A 180 -8.10 -33.40 26.96
C GLY A 180 -7.50 -34.49 27.81
N GLY A 181 -8.34 -35.44 28.23
CA GLY A 181 -7.89 -36.71 28.82
C GLY A 181 -7.19 -37.60 27.78
N PRO A 182 -6.27 -38.51 28.19
CA PRO A 182 -5.47 -39.27 27.25
C PRO A 182 -6.25 -40.39 26.56
N PRO A 183 -6.02 -40.69 25.26
CA PRO A 183 -6.63 -41.80 24.61
C PRO A 183 -5.97 -43.12 25.00
N THR A 184 -6.77 -44.02 25.53
CA THR A 184 -6.43 -45.46 25.71
C THR A 184 -6.28 -46.16 24.33
N ARG A 185 -5.17 -46.84 24.18
CA ARG A 185 -4.84 -47.72 23.07
C ARG A 185 -5.65 -49.02 23.15
N PRO A 186 -6.22 -49.56 22.09
CA PRO A 186 -6.53 -50.95 21.99
C PRO A 186 -5.42 -51.70 21.25
N VAL A 187 -5.06 -52.84 21.82
CA VAL A 187 -4.22 -53.93 21.26
C VAL A 187 -5.09 -54.74 20.29
N ARG A 188 -4.68 -54.89 19.06
CA ARG A 188 -4.48 -56.07 18.20
C ARG A 188 -4.26 -55.68 16.75
#